data_32cfd3ecaafc4d281be78c9f4e098bc9
#
_entry.id   32cfd3ecaafc4d281be78c9f4e098bc9
#
_cell.length_a   1.000
_cell.length_b   1.000
_cell.length_c   1.000
_cell.angle_alpha   90.00
_cell.angle_beta   90.00
_cell.angle_gamma   90.00
#
_symmetry.space_group_name_H-M   'P 1'
#
loop_
_entity.id
_entity.type
_entity.pdbx_description
1 polymer ?
#
loop_
_entity_poly.entity_id
_entity_poly.type
_entity_poly.pdbx_seq_one_letter_code
_entity_poly.pdbx_strand_id
1 'polypeptide(L)'
;NNYGNLLNDRADIKGAQNCFLKAIDIDENSFRAYWNLHSTVSDAETAQAIVEMCLKAEPLYRDAIFTLAGMNAFKGDRSHFDSLMNSELSDDPILKSIEWVLSLKEQPSLHFNRWKVFDLAVSLSDRSRPFYEFGVWMGDSFRYLMKSYKKGFGFDTFEGLPEDWRSVPKGSYSSFGKVPDIPGGEFIVGEFDKTL
;
A
#
# COMPACT_ATOMS: atom_id res chain seq x y z
N ASN A 1 6.34 -11.36 -12.54
CA ASN A 1 5.66 -10.27 -11.85
C ASN A 1 5.04 -10.74 -10.53
N ASN A 2 4.17 -11.80 -10.52
CA ASN A 2 3.47 -12.27 -9.31
C ASN A 2 4.41 -12.69 -8.17
N TYR A 3 5.55 -13.33 -8.47
CA TYR A 3 6.53 -13.67 -7.45
C TYR A 3 7.16 -12.43 -6.82
N GLY A 4 7.37 -11.36 -7.61
CA GLY A 4 7.80 -10.06 -7.08
C GLY A 4 6.82 -9.47 -6.07
N ASN A 5 5.51 -9.57 -6.33
CA ASN A 5 4.49 -9.11 -5.37
C ASN A 5 4.58 -9.89 -4.05
N LEU A 6 4.70 -11.22 -4.11
CA LEU A 6 4.86 -12.04 -2.91
C LEU A 6 6.11 -11.64 -2.09
N LEU A 7 7.23 -11.36 -2.77
CA LEU A 7 8.45 -10.90 -2.10
C LEU A 7 8.27 -9.51 -1.47
N ASN A 8 7.59 -8.59 -2.18
CA ASN A 8 7.25 -7.27 -1.65
C ASN A 8 6.34 -7.37 -0.42
N ASP A 9 5.36 -8.28 -0.43
CA ASP A 9 4.48 -8.53 0.71
C ASP A 9 5.24 -9.06 1.94
N ARG A 10 6.33 -9.75 1.72
CA ARG A 10 7.24 -10.24 2.77
C ARG A 10 8.37 -9.29 3.14
N ALA A 11 8.32 -8.04 2.65
CA ALA A 11 9.36 -7.03 2.83
C ALA A 11 10.74 -7.40 2.23
N ASP A 12 10.81 -8.36 1.32
CA ASP A 12 12.00 -8.59 0.50
C ASP A 12 11.99 -7.65 -0.72
N ILE A 13 12.29 -6.38 -0.45
CA ILE A 13 12.24 -5.31 -1.45
C ILE A 13 13.22 -5.55 -2.59
N LYS A 14 14.45 -6.01 -2.28
CA LYS A 14 15.46 -6.28 -3.32
C LYS A 14 15.07 -7.44 -4.22
N GLY A 15 14.55 -8.51 -3.65
CA GLY A 15 14.02 -9.64 -4.39
C GLY A 15 12.84 -9.24 -5.28
N ALA A 16 11.92 -8.42 -4.77
CA ALA A 16 10.80 -7.89 -5.52
C ALA A 16 11.25 -7.02 -6.71
N GLN A 17 12.15 -6.07 -6.48
CA GLN A 17 12.73 -5.21 -7.53
C GLN A 17 13.38 -6.05 -8.64
N ASN A 18 14.19 -7.04 -8.29
CA ASN A 18 14.82 -7.92 -9.27
C ASN A 18 13.79 -8.68 -10.13
N CYS A 19 12.67 -9.10 -9.52
CA CYS A 19 11.61 -9.78 -10.25
C CYS A 19 10.86 -8.84 -11.21
N PHE A 20 10.60 -7.58 -10.79
CA PHE A 20 9.94 -6.60 -11.63
C PHE A 20 10.83 -6.13 -12.78
N LEU A 21 12.11 -5.87 -12.52
CA LEU A 21 13.09 -5.53 -13.55
C LEU A 21 13.23 -6.65 -14.59
N LYS A 22 13.34 -7.91 -14.16
CA LYS A 22 13.34 -9.04 -15.09
C LYS A 22 12.06 -9.15 -15.91
N ALA A 23 10.90 -8.79 -15.34
CA ALA A 23 9.65 -8.79 -16.09
C ALA A 23 9.65 -7.69 -17.16
N ILE A 24 10.24 -6.53 -16.88
CA ILE A 24 10.43 -5.43 -17.83
C ILE A 24 11.44 -5.81 -18.91
N ASP A 25 12.54 -6.47 -18.55
CA ASP A 25 13.55 -6.95 -19.52
C ASP A 25 12.95 -7.95 -20.54
N ILE A 26 11.96 -8.77 -20.11
CA ILE A 26 11.28 -9.72 -20.98
C ILE A 26 10.21 -9.04 -21.83
N ASP A 27 9.50 -8.08 -21.28
CA ASP A 27 8.43 -7.32 -21.93
C ASP A 27 8.50 -5.86 -21.46
N GLU A 28 9.11 -5.00 -22.29
CA GLU A 28 9.26 -3.57 -22.03
C GLU A 28 7.94 -2.81 -21.95
N ASN A 29 6.84 -3.39 -22.45
CA ASN A 29 5.48 -2.85 -22.36
C ASN A 29 4.69 -3.40 -21.17
N SER A 30 5.33 -4.10 -20.25
CA SER A 30 4.69 -4.64 -19.05
C SER A 30 4.35 -3.54 -18.03
N PHE A 31 3.26 -2.78 -18.28
CA PHE A 31 2.83 -1.69 -17.38
C PHE A 31 2.66 -2.13 -15.93
N ARG A 32 2.18 -3.37 -15.70
CA ARG A 32 2.05 -3.92 -14.35
C ARG A 32 3.38 -4.12 -13.64
N ALA A 33 4.46 -4.38 -14.38
CA ALA A 33 5.78 -4.50 -13.77
C ALA A 33 6.31 -3.14 -13.34
N TYR A 34 6.16 -2.10 -14.16
CA TYR A 34 6.46 -0.72 -13.76
C TYR A 34 5.60 -0.28 -12.57
N TRP A 35 4.28 -0.53 -12.63
CA TRP A 35 3.38 -0.20 -11.53
C TRP A 35 3.81 -0.85 -10.22
N ASN A 36 4.16 -2.12 -10.22
CA ASN A 36 4.63 -2.80 -9.01
C ASN A 36 6.02 -2.30 -8.57
N LEU A 37 6.91 -1.98 -9.53
CA LEU A 37 8.25 -1.49 -9.23
C LEU A 37 8.23 -0.14 -8.50
N HIS A 38 7.33 0.80 -8.88
CA HIS A 38 7.27 2.13 -8.26
C HIS A 38 7.01 2.07 -6.75
N SER A 39 6.27 1.06 -6.27
CA SER A 39 5.97 0.87 -4.85
C SER A 39 7.12 0.28 -4.03
N THR A 40 8.26 0.00 -4.66
CA THR A 40 9.43 -0.60 -4.00
C THR A 40 10.58 0.39 -3.79
N VAL A 41 10.51 1.57 -4.42
CA VAL A 41 11.56 2.58 -4.31
C VAL A 41 11.32 3.54 -3.15
N SER A 42 12.38 4.21 -2.69
CA SER A 42 12.31 5.02 -1.48
C SER A 42 12.12 6.51 -1.76
N ASP A 43 12.53 6.97 -2.92
CA ASP A 43 12.47 8.39 -3.28
C ASP A 43 11.37 8.67 -4.30
N ALA A 44 10.79 9.86 -4.19
CA ALA A 44 9.64 10.27 -5.00
C ALA A 44 10.01 10.52 -6.47
N GLU A 45 11.24 10.92 -6.77
CA GLU A 45 11.66 11.20 -8.15
C GLU A 45 11.78 9.91 -8.94
N THR A 46 12.46 8.89 -8.39
CA THR A 46 12.53 7.56 -8.97
C THR A 46 11.13 6.93 -9.11
N ALA A 47 10.28 7.05 -8.09
CA ALA A 47 8.91 6.55 -8.16
C ALA A 47 8.14 7.21 -9.31
N GLN A 48 8.25 8.53 -9.46
CA GLN A 48 7.59 9.26 -10.54
C GLN A 48 8.07 8.82 -11.91
N ALA A 49 9.39 8.72 -12.12
CA ALA A 49 9.94 8.26 -13.40
C ALA A 49 9.42 6.86 -13.79
N ILE A 50 9.29 5.96 -12.80
CA ILE A 50 8.73 4.62 -13.04
C ILE A 50 7.24 4.69 -13.38
N VAL A 51 6.44 5.55 -12.71
CA VAL A 51 5.02 5.76 -13.04
C VAL A 51 4.85 6.34 -14.44
N GLU A 52 5.73 7.24 -14.86
CA GLU A 52 5.75 7.76 -16.25
C GLU A 52 6.04 6.66 -17.26
N MET A 53 6.96 5.72 -16.96
CA MET A 53 7.19 4.54 -17.81
C MET A 53 5.98 3.60 -17.85
N CYS A 54 5.29 3.44 -16.72
CA CYS A 54 4.01 2.71 -16.67
C CYS A 54 2.98 3.30 -17.63
N LEU A 55 2.84 4.64 -17.66
CA LEU A 55 1.91 5.34 -18.56
C LEU A 55 2.35 5.36 -20.00
N LYS A 56 3.65 5.26 -20.31
CA LYS A 56 4.11 5.04 -21.69
C LYS A 56 3.68 3.67 -22.22
N ALA A 57 3.71 2.64 -21.35
CA ALA A 57 3.29 1.29 -21.70
C ALA A 57 1.74 1.13 -21.73
N GLU A 58 1.02 1.81 -20.85
CA GLU A 58 -0.45 1.79 -20.77
C GLU A 58 -0.98 3.20 -20.44
N PRO A 59 -1.24 4.04 -21.46
CA PRO A 59 -1.61 5.45 -21.28
C PRO A 59 -2.94 5.68 -20.53
N LEU A 60 -3.82 4.68 -20.51
CA LEU A 60 -5.13 4.77 -19.85
C LEU A 60 -5.18 4.08 -18.49
N TYR A 61 -4.02 3.68 -17.94
CA TYR A 61 -4.00 3.03 -16.63
C TYR A 61 -4.33 4.04 -15.53
N ARG A 62 -5.60 4.00 -15.07
CA ARG A 62 -6.22 4.97 -14.17
C ARG A 62 -5.39 5.26 -12.92
N ASP A 63 -4.92 4.23 -12.24
CA ASP A 63 -4.22 4.39 -10.97
C ASP A 63 -2.88 5.12 -11.15
N ALA A 64 -2.18 4.88 -12.28
CA ALA A 64 -0.96 5.60 -12.61
C ALA A 64 -1.24 7.06 -13.01
N ILE A 65 -2.33 7.34 -13.72
CA ILE A 65 -2.77 8.71 -14.04
C ILE A 65 -3.01 9.50 -12.77
N PHE A 66 -3.79 8.96 -11.83
CA PHE A 66 -4.13 9.64 -10.57
C PHE A 66 -2.89 9.84 -9.70
N THR A 67 -2.03 8.82 -9.63
CA THR A 67 -0.78 8.90 -8.86
C THR A 67 0.13 9.98 -9.42
N LEU A 68 0.35 10.02 -10.74
CA LEU A 68 1.20 11.04 -11.36
C LEU A 68 0.63 12.44 -11.19
N ALA A 69 -0.69 12.62 -11.37
CA ALA A 69 -1.36 13.89 -11.14
C ALA A 69 -1.21 14.37 -9.69
N GLY A 70 -1.35 13.45 -8.73
CA GLY A 70 -1.12 13.74 -7.30
C GLY A 70 0.33 14.10 -7.00
N MET A 71 1.30 13.38 -7.56
CA MET A 71 2.73 13.67 -7.37
C MET A 71 3.12 15.06 -7.91
N ASN A 72 2.61 15.42 -9.11
CA ASN A 72 2.85 16.74 -9.69
C ASN A 72 2.18 17.84 -8.85
N ALA A 73 0.94 17.63 -8.41
CA ALA A 73 0.24 18.58 -7.55
C ALA A 73 0.96 18.79 -6.21
N PHE A 74 1.52 17.73 -5.64
CA PHE A 74 2.33 17.79 -4.42
C PHE A 74 3.61 18.61 -4.62
N LYS A 75 4.17 18.64 -5.83
CA LYS A 75 5.32 19.47 -6.23
C LYS A 75 4.93 20.89 -6.65
N GLY A 76 3.64 21.23 -6.65
CA GLY A 76 3.11 22.55 -6.98
C GLY A 76 2.43 22.67 -8.35
N ASP A 77 2.55 21.68 -9.23
CA ASP A 77 1.81 21.66 -10.51
C ASP A 77 0.48 20.92 -10.34
N ARG A 78 -0.58 21.67 -10.10
CA ARG A 78 -1.94 21.15 -9.92
C ARG A 78 -2.73 21.00 -11.22
N SER A 79 -2.21 21.42 -12.36
CA SER A 79 -2.97 21.55 -13.61
C SER A 79 -3.72 20.27 -14.00
N HIS A 80 -3.03 19.13 -13.98
CA HIS A 80 -3.63 17.84 -14.33
C HIS A 80 -4.58 17.34 -13.21
N PHE A 81 -4.19 17.50 -11.96
CA PHE A 81 -5.05 17.11 -10.82
C PHE A 81 -6.35 17.91 -10.81
N ASP A 82 -6.28 19.23 -10.98
CA ASP A 82 -7.47 20.10 -11.03
C ASP A 82 -8.37 19.77 -12.23
N SER A 83 -7.78 19.38 -13.37
CA SER A 83 -8.56 18.87 -14.52
C SER A 83 -9.34 17.59 -14.17
N LEU A 84 -8.72 16.63 -13.47
CA LEU A 84 -9.40 15.42 -13.01
C LEU A 84 -10.51 15.73 -12.00
N MET A 85 -10.26 16.65 -11.07
CA MET A 85 -11.25 17.08 -10.08
C MET A 85 -12.43 17.86 -10.68
N ASN A 86 -12.28 18.40 -11.87
CA ASN A 86 -13.35 19.06 -12.63
C ASN A 86 -14.03 18.12 -13.66
N SER A 87 -13.73 16.83 -13.64
CA SER A 87 -14.33 15.81 -14.51
C SER A 87 -15.34 14.92 -13.79
N GLU A 88 -15.93 13.98 -14.50
CA GLU A 88 -16.80 12.95 -13.91
C GLU A 88 -16.08 12.02 -12.91
N LEU A 89 -14.74 12.06 -12.87
CA LEU A 89 -13.92 11.29 -11.96
C LEU A 89 -13.75 11.94 -10.58
N SER A 90 -14.26 13.15 -10.37
CA SER A 90 -14.08 13.95 -9.15
C SER A 90 -14.46 13.21 -7.86
N ASP A 91 -15.43 12.30 -7.92
CA ASP A 91 -15.88 11.52 -6.76
C ASP A 91 -15.07 10.23 -6.53
N ASP A 92 -14.03 9.95 -7.34
CA ASP A 92 -13.17 8.79 -7.13
C ASP A 92 -12.47 8.88 -5.77
N PRO A 93 -12.53 7.80 -4.96
CA PRO A 93 -11.94 7.80 -3.61
C PRO A 93 -10.43 8.08 -3.58
N ILE A 94 -9.70 7.72 -4.65
CA ILE A 94 -8.24 7.99 -4.73
C ILE A 94 -8.03 9.49 -4.92
N LEU A 95 -8.77 10.13 -5.83
CA LEU A 95 -8.68 11.59 -6.05
C LEU A 95 -9.09 12.37 -4.80
N LYS A 96 -10.17 11.97 -4.12
CA LYS A 96 -10.59 12.57 -2.84
C LYS A 96 -9.53 12.41 -1.75
N SER A 97 -8.84 11.28 -1.69
CA SER A 97 -7.75 11.06 -0.75
C SER A 97 -6.56 11.97 -1.04
N ILE A 98 -6.21 12.13 -2.33
CA ILE A 98 -5.14 13.06 -2.76
C ILE A 98 -5.55 14.51 -2.44
N GLU A 99 -6.78 14.91 -2.76
CA GLU A 99 -7.32 16.25 -2.45
C GLU A 99 -7.19 16.57 -0.96
N TRP A 100 -7.60 15.62 -0.11
CA TRP A 100 -7.48 15.76 1.34
C TRP A 100 -6.03 15.97 1.78
N VAL A 101 -5.08 15.16 1.28
CA VAL A 101 -3.65 15.31 1.59
C VAL A 101 -3.14 16.67 1.15
N LEU A 102 -3.51 17.13 -0.06
CA LEU A 102 -3.11 18.43 -0.60
C LEU A 102 -3.72 19.61 0.17
N SER A 103 -4.81 19.40 0.90
CA SER A 103 -5.46 20.42 1.74
C SER A 103 -4.81 20.58 3.11
N LEU A 104 -3.92 19.68 3.52
CA LEU A 104 -3.26 19.76 4.82
C LEU A 104 -2.36 20.99 4.92
N LYS A 105 -2.38 21.65 6.08
CA LYS A 105 -1.56 22.83 6.35
C LYS A 105 -0.06 22.54 6.24
N GLU A 106 0.35 21.36 6.69
CA GLU A 106 1.71 20.87 6.58
C GLU A 106 1.69 19.60 5.71
N GLN A 107 2.46 19.65 4.63
CA GLN A 107 2.51 18.52 3.69
C GLN A 107 3.31 17.37 4.32
N PRO A 108 2.74 16.14 4.34
CA PRO A 108 3.46 14.98 4.83
C PRO A 108 4.57 14.55 3.87
N SER A 109 5.55 13.78 4.37
CA SER A 109 6.51 13.11 3.51
C SER A 109 5.81 12.03 2.66
N LEU A 110 6.13 11.98 1.37
CA LEU A 110 5.61 10.95 0.48
C LEU A 110 6.45 9.67 0.56
N HIS A 111 5.81 8.55 0.78
CA HIS A 111 6.43 7.23 0.80
C HIS A 111 5.65 6.28 -0.10
N PHE A 112 6.30 5.75 -1.14
CA PHE A 112 5.68 4.79 -2.05
C PHE A 112 5.87 3.35 -1.59
N ASN A 113 6.92 3.10 -0.81
CA ASN A 113 7.17 1.81 -0.20
C ASN A 113 6.48 1.74 1.18
N ARG A 114 5.46 0.86 1.30
CA ARG A 114 4.68 0.72 2.55
C ARG A 114 5.54 0.36 3.77
N TRP A 115 6.62 -0.39 3.59
CA TRP A 115 7.51 -0.77 4.68
C TRP A 115 8.27 0.42 5.25
N LYS A 116 8.56 1.44 4.41
CA LYS A 116 9.12 2.70 4.87
C LYS A 116 8.12 3.52 5.71
N VAL A 117 6.83 3.41 5.42
CA VAL A 117 5.79 4.01 6.27
C VAL A 117 5.77 3.34 7.65
N PHE A 118 5.87 2.00 7.70
CA PHE A 118 6.00 1.29 8.98
C PHE A 118 7.28 1.67 9.72
N ASP A 119 8.44 1.73 9.04
CA ASP A 119 9.70 2.16 9.66
C ASP A 119 9.56 3.56 10.29
N LEU A 120 8.93 4.50 9.57
CA LEU A 120 8.67 5.85 10.08
C LEU A 120 7.74 5.80 11.30
N ALA A 121 6.62 5.08 11.21
CA ALA A 121 5.67 4.95 12.32
C ALA A 121 6.36 4.36 13.57
N VAL A 122 7.17 3.31 13.40
CA VAL A 122 7.97 2.70 14.47
C VAL A 122 8.95 3.71 15.07
N SER A 123 9.60 4.53 14.24
CA SER A 123 10.58 5.52 14.71
C SER A 123 9.95 6.63 15.58
N LEU A 124 8.68 6.94 15.33
CA LEU A 124 7.91 7.97 16.05
C LEU A 124 7.13 7.41 17.25
N SER A 125 7.09 6.09 17.42
CA SER A 125 6.29 5.42 18.45
C SER A 125 7.08 5.13 19.72
N ASP A 126 6.35 4.92 20.84
CA ASP A 126 6.90 4.35 22.06
C ASP A 126 6.91 2.82 21.97
N ARG A 127 8.06 2.23 21.63
CA ARG A 127 8.25 0.79 21.49
C ARG A 127 8.18 -0.01 22.79
N SER A 128 8.06 0.64 23.94
CA SER A 128 7.81 -0.03 25.22
C SER A 128 6.35 -0.47 25.35
N ARG A 129 5.45 0.14 24.60
CA ARG A 129 4.03 -0.18 24.52
C ARG A 129 3.76 -1.23 23.43
N PRO A 130 2.72 -2.05 23.56
CA PRO A 130 2.29 -2.93 22.46
C PRO A 130 1.72 -2.11 21.29
N PHE A 131 1.77 -2.67 20.09
CA PHE A 131 1.00 -2.16 18.96
C PHE A 131 -0.29 -2.94 18.77
N TYR A 132 -1.23 -2.35 18.05
CA TYR A 132 -2.53 -2.92 17.71
C TYR A 132 -2.70 -2.90 16.20
N GLU A 133 -3.07 -4.04 15.60
CA GLU A 133 -3.35 -4.16 14.18
C GLU A 133 -4.77 -4.63 13.96
N PHE A 134 -5.54 -3.85 13.20
CA PHE A 134 -6.93 -4.14 12.85
C PHE A 134 -6.99 -4.59 11.39
N GLY A 135 -7.26 -5.90 11.18
CA GLY A 135 -7.11 -6.57 9.89
C GLY A 135 -5.69 -7.14 9.73
N VAL A 136 -5.52 -8.41 10.09
CA VAL A 136 -4.22 -9.10 10.13
C VAL A 136 -3.99 -9.97 8.90
N TRP A 137 -5.04 -10.65 8.44
CA TRP A 137 -5.00 -11.60 7.34
C TRP A 137 -3.91 -12.67 7.52
N MET A 138 -2.86 -12.67 6.66
CA MET A 138 -1.73 -13.63 6.74
C MET A 138 -0.64 -13.21 7.73
N GLY A 139 -0.74 -12.00 8.31
CA GLY A 139 0.14 -11.48 9.35
C GLY A 139 1.51 -10.98 8.87
N ASP A 140 1.66 -10.60 7.60
CA ASP A 140 2.95 -10.14 7.08
C ASP A 140 3.36 -8.80 7.69
N SER A 141 2.46 -7.84 7.78
CA SER A 141 2.66 -6.56 8.47
C SER A 141 2.87 -6.75 9.97
N PHE A 142 2.11 -7.64 10.59
CA PHE A 142 2.27 -7.98 12.00
C PHE A 142 3.67 -8.53 12.29
N ARG A 143 4.14 -9.51 11.49
CA ARG A 143 5.53 -10.04 11.61
C ARG A 143 6.59 -8.96 11.41
N TYR A 144 6.32 -8.01 10.50
CA TYR A 144 7.25 -6.91 10.27
C TYR A 144 7.37 -6.02 11.51
N LEU A 145 6.25 -5.62 12.10
CA LEU A 145 6.21 -4.80 13.31
C LEU A 145 6.81 -5.53 14.53
N MET A 146 6.61 -6.84 14.65
CA MET A 146 7.20 -7.63 15.73
C MET A 146 8.74 -7.63 15.76
N LYS A 147 9.41 -7.20 14.68
CA LYS A 147 10.87 -6.97 14.70
C LYS A 147 11.26 -5.79 15.61
N SER A 148 10.33 -4.89 15.90
CA SER A 148 10.56 -3.66 16.64
C SER A 148 9.85 -3.62 17.99
N TYR A 149 8.81 -4.42 18.19
CA TYR A 149 8.01 -4.48 19.41
C TYR A 149 8.14 -5.82 20.11
N LYS A 150 7.97 -5.81 21.43
CA LYS A 150 7.97 -7.05 22.24
C LYS A 150 6.62 -7.74 22.26
N LYS A 151 5.53 -6.97 22.06
CA LYS A 151 4.15 -7.45 22.11
C LYS A 151 3.30 -6.69 21.09
N GLY A 152 2.40 -7.43 20.45
CA GLY A 152 1.39 -6.88 19.56
C GLY A 152 0.04 -7.59 19.74
N PHE A 153 -1.05 -6.88 19.47
CA PHE A 153 -2.41 -7.42 19.44
C PHE A 153 -2.98 -7.27 18.05
N GLY A 154 -3.43 -8.39 17.47
CA GLY A 154 -4.03 -8.44 16.14
C GLY A 154 -5.52 -8.79 16.24
N PHE A 155 -6.35 -8.03 15.56
CA PHE A 155 -7.79 -8.22 15.50
C PHE A 155 -8.21 -8.58 14.09
N ASP A 156 -8.82 -9.74 13.89
CA ASP A 156 -9.30 -10.19 12.59
C ASP A 156 -10.32 -11.32 12.76
N THR A 157 -11.21 -11.50 11.80
CA THR A 157 -12.06 -12.68 11.71
C THR A 157 -11.29 -13.89 11.19
N PHE A 158 -10.24 -13.68 10.39
CA PHE A 158 -9.51 -14.66 9.60
C PHE A 158 -10.37 -15.39 8.55
N GLU A 159 -11.65 -15.03 8.44
CA GLU A 159 -12.62 -15.55 7.46
C GLU A 159 -12.76 -14.61 6.24
N GLY A 160 -12.04 -13.47 6.25
CA GLY A 160 -12.09 -12.45 5.23
C GLY A 160 -13.13 -11.37 5.46
N LEU A 161 -13.37 -10.56 4.43
CA LEU A 161 -14.28 -9.41 4.52
C LEU A 161 -15.70 -9.86 4.92
N PRO A 162 -16.35 -9.21 5.90
CA PRO A 162 -17.71 -9.56 6.34
C PRO A 162 -18.77 -9.16 5.31
N GLU A 163 -18.45 -8.21 4.43
CA GLU A 163 -19.33 -7.69 3.37
C GLU A 163 -18.50 -7.29 2.14
N ASP A 164 -19.17 -6.95 1.04
CA ASP A 164 -18.47 -6.43 -0.15
C ASP A 164 -17.82 -5.08 0.15
N TRP A 165 -16.57 -4.93 -0.20
CA TRP A 165 -15.82 -3.68 -0.01
C TRP A 165 -15.40 -3.12 -1.37
N ARG A 166 -16.13 -2.13 -1.87
CA ARG A 166 -15.95 -1.58 -3.23
C ARG A 166 -16.09 -2.69 -4.29
N SER A 167 -15.05 -2.92 -5.10
CA SER A 167 -14.99 -4.01 -6.08
C SER A 167 -14.48 -5.34 -5.52
N VAL A 168 -14.19 -5.40 -4.22
CA VAL A 168 -13.65 -6.60 -3.57
C VAL A 168 -14.79 -7.33 -2.87
N PRO A 169 -15.10 -8.57 -3.26
CA PRO A 169 -16.24 -9.30 -2.73
C PRO A 169 -16.02 -9.76 -1.29
N LYS A 170 -17.14 -9.93 -0.57
CA LYS A 170 -17.19 -10.61 0.72
C LYS A 170 -16.38 -11.92 0.70
N GLY A 171 -15.69 -12.21 1.82
CA GLY A 171 -14.82 -13.37 1.97
C GLY A 171 -13.41 -13.20 1.38
N SER A 172 -13.15 -12.12 0.65
CA SER A 172 -11.79 -11.79 0.22
C SER A 172 -10.88 -11.54 1.42
N TYR A 173 -9.58 -11.74 1.22
CA TYR A 173 -8.56 -11.65 2.30
C TYR A 173 -8.79 -12.66 3.44
N SER A 174 -9.45 -13.79 3.17
CA SER A 174 -9.54 -14.89 4.11
C SER A 174 -8.19 -15.62 4.24
N SER A 175 -7.84 -16.02 5.45
CA SER A 175 -6.81 -17.03 5.72
C SER A 175 -7.44 -18.41 5.99
N PHE A 176 -8.73 -18.59 5.66
CA PHE A 176 -9.51 -19.81 5.92
C PHE A 176 -9.53 -20.18 7.41
N GLY A 177 -9.74 -19.17 8.28
CA GLY A 177 -9.74 -19.35 9.73
C GLY A 177 -8.39 -19.63 10.36
N LYS A 178 -7.30 -19.59 9.59
CA LYS A 178 -5.96 -19.84 10.11
C LYS A 178 -5.40 -18.60 10.77
N VAL A 179 -5.31 -18.63 12.09
CA VAL A 179 -4.67 -17.59 12.89
C VAL A 179 -3.13 -17.78 12.80
N PRO A 180 -2.37 -16.73 12.45
CA PRO A 180 -0.91 -16.85 12.35
C PRO A 180 -0.30 -17.08 13.74
N ASP A 181 0.69 -17.98 13.81
CA ASP A 181 1.54 -18.14 14.99
C ASP A 181 2.74 -17.20 14.85
N ILE A 182 2.77 -16.15 15.68
CA ILE A 182 3.83 -15.14 15.68
C ILE A 182 4.27 -14.89 17.12
N PRO A 183 5.53 -15.17 17.47
CA PRO A 183 6.04 -14.95 18.82
C PRO A 183 5.83 -13.52 19.31
N GLY A 184 5.20 -13.36 20.49
CA GLY A 184 4.85 -12.07 21.07
C GLY A 184 3.56 -11.46 20.52
N GLY A 185 2.93 -12.08 19.52
CA GLY A 185 1.60 -11.72 19.01
C GLY A 185 0.48 -12.40 19.81
N GLU A 186 -0.58 -11.66 20.06
CA GLU A 186 -1.83 -12.16 20.62
C GLU A 186 -2.97 -11.77 19.66
N PHE A 187 -3.77 -12.76 19.25
CA PHE A 187 -4.80 -12.54 18.23
C PHE A 187 -6.19 -12.69 18.84
N ILE A 188 -7.00 -11.65 18.63
CA ILE A 188 -8.40 -11.58 19.02
C ILE A 188 -9.24 -11.87 17.76
N VAL A 189 -9.86 -13.06 17.75
CA VAL A 189 -10.62 -13.56 16.62
C VAL A 189 -12.07 -13.10 16.71
N GLY A 190 -12.55 -12.38 15.71
CA GLY A 190 -13.93 -11.92 15.61
C GLY A 190 -14.10 -10.63 14.85
N GLU A 191 -15.36 -10.25 14.63
CA GLU A 191 -15.73 -8.95 14.06
C GLU A 191 -15.43 -7.82 15.07
N PHE A 192 -15.05 -6.66 14.58
CA PHE A 192 -14.63 -5.53 15.43
C PHE A 192 -15.73 -5.04 16.37
N ASP A 193 -17.00 -5.10 15.96
CA ASP A 193 -18.14 -4.73 16.78
C ASP A 193 -18.38 -5.68 17.98
N LYS A 194 -17.74 -6.86 17.98
CA LYS A 194 -17.82 -7.86 19.03
C LYS A 194 -16.55 -7.97 19.86
N THR A 195 -15.44 -7.41 19.37
CA THR A 195 -14.10 -7.61 19.96
C THR A 195 -13.45 -6.33 20.48
N LEU A 196 -13.99 -5.16 20.13
CA LEU A 196 -13.60 -3.83 20.61
C LEU A 196 -14.67 -3.23 21.51
#